data_ad03e0c504c158ecd5097b9dfc148fff
#
_entry.id   ad03e0c504c158ecd5097b9dfc148fff
#
_cell.length_a   1.000
_cell.length_b   1.000
_cell.length_c   1.000
_cell.angle_alpha   90.00
_cell.angle_beta   90.00
_cell.angle_gamma   90.00
#
_symmetry.space_group_name_H-M   'P 1'
#
loop_
_entity.id
_entity.type
_entity.pdbx_description
1 polymer ?
#
loop_
_entity_poly.entity_id
_entity_poly.type
_entity_poly.pdbx_seq_one_letter_code
_entity_poly.pdbx_strand_id
1 'polypeptide(L)' 'MYRIDQWVTYCQFPDAQSENLRKGKRAVILDRLSNNRYEIYIDDPEMDDKWRRKIVNAENLKPID' A
#
# COMPACT_ATOMS: atom_id res chain seq x y z
N MET A 1 -10.07 2.74 9.01
CA MET A 1 -9.98 1.32 8.65
C MET A 1 -10.29 1.15 7.16
N TYR A 2 -9.49 0.36 6.45
CA TYR A 2 -9.66 0.20 5.00
C TYR A 2 -10.55 -1.00 4.71
N ARG A 3 -11.24 -0.96 3.57
CA ARG A 3 -12.14 -2.03 3.13
C ARG A 3 -11.50 -2.82 2.00
N ILE A 4 -11.93 -4.06 1.83
CA ILE A 4 -11.55 -4.87 0.68
C ILE A 4 -12.00 -4.13 -0.59
N ASP A 5 -11.15 -4.16 -1.62
CA ASP A 5 -11.32 -3.46 -2.90
C ASP A 5 -11.19 -1.94 -2.82
N GLN A 6 -10.86 -1.38 -1.67
CA GLN A 6 -10.61 0.05 -1.56
C GLN A 6 -9.24 0.38 -2.17
N TRP A 7 -9.18 1.47 -2.94
CA TRP A 7 -7.92 2.00 -3.44
C TRP A 7 -7.26 2.88 -2.40
N VAL A 8 -5.96 2.70 -2.26
CA VAL A 8 -5.14 3.41 -1.26
C VAL A 8 -3.80 3.77 -1.88
N THR A 9 -3.04 4.61 -1.18
CA THR A 9 -1.64 4.85 -1.49
C THR A 9 -0.77 4.05 -0.54
N TYR A 10 0.10 3.22 -1.09
CA TYR A 10 1.10 2.48 -0.31
C TYR A 10 2.42 3.25 -0.31
N CYS A 11 2.95 3.52 0.88
CA CYS A 11 4.23 4.19 1.06
C CYS A 11 5.15 3.30 1.88
N GLN A 12 6.25 2.85 1.27
CA GLN A 12 7.19 1.96 1.94
C GLN A 12 7.94 2.66 3.08
N PHE A 13 8.23 3.94 2.92
CA PHE A 13 8.97 4.72 3.91
C PHE A 13 8.20 5.99 4.26
N PRO A 14 7.09 5.88 5.03
CA PRO A 14 6.21 7.02 5.29
C PRO A 14 6.88 8.15 6.08
N ASP A 15 7.89 7.82 6.88
CA ASP A 15 8.59 8.79 7.72
C ASP A 15 9.91 9.28 7.13
N ALA A 16 10.20 8.91 5.89
CA ALA A 16 11.44 9.33 5.25
C ALA A 16 11.47 10.85 5.06
N GLN A 17 12.63 11.44 5.23
CA GLN A 17 12.81 12.88 5.02
C GLN A 17 12.82 13.25 3.55
N SER A 18 13.31 12.35 2.70
CA SER A 18 13.31 12.57 1.26
C SER A 18 11.90 12.42 0.71
N GLU A 19 11.44 13.40 -0.04
CA GLU A 19 10.14 13.37 -0.69
C GLU A 19 10.02 12.16 -1.63
N ASN A 20 11.09 11.82 -2.33
CA ASN A 20 11.08 10.67 -3.24
C ASN A 20 10.85 9.36 -2.51
N LEU A 21 11.38 9.21 -1.29
CA LEU A 21 11.20 8.01 -0.49
C LEU A 21 9.81 7.93 0.14
N ARG A 22 9.16 9.08 0.36
CA ARG A 22 7.79 9.13 0.89
C ARG A 22 6.72 8.96 -0.19
N LYS A 23 7.12 9.08 -1.44
CA LYS A 23 6.19 8.98 -2.57
C LYS A 23 5.59 7.59 -2.61
N GLY A 24 4.27 7.55 -2.62
CA GLY A 24 3.55 6.29 -2.60
C GLY A 24 3.20 5.75 -3.98
N LYS A 25 2.71 4.53 -3.99
CA LYS A 25 2.18 3.87 -5.18
C LYS A 25 0.71 3.55 -4.94
N ARG A 26 -0.09 3.58 -6.00
CA ARG A 26 -1.49 3.16 -5.90
C ARG A 26 -1.54 1.65 -5.65
N ALA A 27 -2.45 1.27 -4.78
CA ALA A 27 -2.67 -0.13 -4.46
C ALA A 27 -4.14 -0.36 -4.12
N VAL A 28 -4.56 -1.60 -4.23
CA VAL A 28 -5.91 -2.00 -3.84
C VAL A 28 -5.82 -2.96 -2.67
N ILE A 29 -6.73 -2.83 -1.72
CA ILE A 29 -6.83 -3.74 -0.58
C ILE A 29 -7.42 -5.06 -1.05
N LEU A 30 -6.67 -6.15 -0.89
CA LEU A 30 -7.14 -7.48 -1.23
C LEU A 30 -7.79 -8.18 -0.05
N ASP A 31 -7.21 -8.00 1.15
CA ASP A 31 -7.71 -8.66 2.34
C ASP A 31 -7.27 -7.87 3.57
N ARG A 32 -8.01 -8.04 4.65
CA ARG A 32 -7.67 -7.50 5.95
C ARG A 32 -7.29 -8.65 6.87
N LEU A 33 -6.02 -8.69 7.27
CA LEU A 33 -5.49 -9.81 8.05
C LEU A 33 -5.62 -9.60 9.55
N SER A 34 -5.56 -8.33 9.99
CA SER A 34 -5.75 -7.95 11.38
C SER A 34 -6.07 -6.45 11.42
N ASN A 35 -6.18 -5.88 12.62
CA ASN A 35 -6.55 -4.46 12.78
C ASN A 35 -5.58 -3.50 12.10
N ASN A 36 -4.31 -3.91 11.95
CA ASN A 36 -3.30 -3.04 11.38
C ASN A 36 -2.48 -3.70 10.28
N ARG A 37 -2.94 -4.83 9.72
CA ARG A 37 -2.23 -5.53 8.64
C ARG A 37 -3.18 -5.84 7.50
N TYR A 38 -2.69 -5.59 6.29
CA TYR A 38 -3.49 -5.77 5.07
C TYR A 38 -2.67 -6.45 4.00
N GLU A 39 -3.34 -7.24 3.18
CA GLU A 39 -2.78 -7.71 1.92
C GLU A 39 -3.22 -6.73 0.84
N ILE A 40 -2.27 -6.26 0.05
CA ILE A 40 -2.52 -5.29 -1.01
C ILE A 40 -1.98 -5.79 -2.34
N TYR A 41 -2.50 -5.23 -3.42
CA TYR A 41 -1.98 -5.41 -4.77
C TYR A 41 -1.55 -4.04 -5.30
N ILE A 42 -0.26 -3.90 -5.60
CA ILE A 42 0.32 -2.62 -6.02
C ILE A 42 0.09 -2.45 -7.52
N ASP A 43 -0.50 -1.32 -7.90
CA ASP A 43 -0.79 -0.98 -9.29
C ASP A 43 0.41 -0.23 -9.88
N ASP A 44 1.46 -0.97 -10.20
CA ASP A 44 2.66 -0.43 -10.81
C ASP A 44 3.06 -1.32 -11.99
N PRO A 45 2.86 -0.86 -13.23
CA PRO A 45 3.13 -1.69 -14.40
C PRO A 45 4.61 -2.04 -14.57
N GLU A 46 5.51 -1.33 -13.90
CA GLU A 46 6.94 -1.63 -13.98
C GLU A 46 7.39 -2.70 -13.01
N MET A 47 6.53 -3.07 -12.04
CA MET A 47 6.84 -4.13 -11.10
C MET A 47 6.51 -5.50 -11.68
N ASP A 48 7.35 -6.51 -11.36
CA ASP A 48 7.00 -7.90 -11.61
C ASP A 48 5.74 -8.29 -10.83
N ASP A 49 4.90 -9.10 -11.45
CA ASP A 49 3.66 -9.58 -10.83
C ASP A 49 3.88 -10.16 -9.44
N LYS A 50 4.96 -10.92 -9.27
CA LYS A 50 5.26 -11.58 -8.00
C LYS A 50 5.53 -10.59 -6.86
N TRP A 51 5.87 -9.34 -7.17
CA TRP A 51 6.16 -8.32 -6.18
C TRP A 51 5.00 -7.37 -5.92
N ARG A 52 3.94 -7.43 -6.75
CA ARG A 52 2.80 -6.52 -6.61
C ARG A 52 1.92 -6.87 -5.42
N ARG A 53 1.88 -8.13 -5.02
CA ARG A 53 1.09 -8.59 -3.87
C ARG A 53 1.98 -8.56 -2.63
N LYS A 54 1.54 -7.84 -1.60
CA LYS A 54 2.32 -7.62 -0.39
C LYS A 54 1.43 -7.62 0.84
N ILE A 55 2.00 -8.03 1.97
CA ILE A 55 1.39 -7.84 3.29
C ILE A 55 2.08 -6.64 3.93
N VAL A 56 1.30 -5.63 4.31
CA VAL A 56 1.82 -4.37 4.83
C VAL A 56 1.08 -3.96 6.09
N ASN A 57 1.69 -3.05 6.86
CA ASN A 57 1.04 -2.46 8.03
C ASN A 57 0.18 -1.28 7.61
N ALA A 58 -0.88 -1.01 8.38
CA ALA A 58 -1.79 0.10 8.10
C ALA A 58 -1.05 1.45 8.06
N GLU A 59 0.01 1.60 8.84
CA GLU A 59 0.81 2.84 8.85
C GLU A 59 1.50 3.13 7.52
N ASN A 60 1.65 2.12 6.67
CA ASN A 60 2.22 2.26 5.33
C ASN A 60 1.18 2.64 4.29
N LEU A 61 -0.08 2.78 4.69
CA LEU A 61 -1.19 3.06 3.79
C LEU A 61 -1.80 4.42 4.09
N LYS A 62 -2.25 5.09 3.04
CA LYS A 62 -2.98 6.36 3.14
C LYS A 62 -4.19 6.31 2.24
N PRO A 63 -5.29 6.97 2.62
CA PRO A 63 -6.44 7.09 1.71
C PRO A 63 -6.04 7.86 0.46
N ILE A 64 -6.68 7.52 -0.64
CA ILE A 64 -6.58 8.33 -1.86
C ILE A 64 -7.68 9.39 -1.77
N ASP A 65 -7.28 10.62 -1.89
CA ASP A 65 -8.21 11.76 -1.90
C ASP A 65 -8.83 11.97 -3.26
#